data_826b6798fde66021207e0e477453a3db
#
_entry.id   826b6798fde66021207e0e477453a3db
#
_cell.length_a   1.000
_cell.length_b   1.000
_cell.length_c   1.000
_cell.angle_alpha   90.00
_cell.angle_beta   90.00
_cell.angle_gamma   90.00
#
_symmetry.space_group_name_H-M   'P 1'
#
loop_
_entity.id
_entity.type
_entity.pdbx_description
1 polymer ?
#
loop_
_entity_poly.entity_id
_entity_poly.type
_entity_poly.pdbx_seq_one_letter_code
_entity_poly.pdbx_strand_id
1 'polypeptide(L)'
;MNIFYTKTYNMGGTNAVKQEIVEVSARKLGYDEISLFKFDDQSDSDEELKIRMEAITSPVTAGSTVIFQYPSMVGGRYDRFLTDALKKHQDLKLIFFVEDFGFEIYKEKYPDIENEIELLNRADLLILQSVQMKEYLKEHGLKEIPVIYQVMWDYPYEKVDN
;
A
#
# COMPACT_ATOMS: atom_id res chain seq x y z
N MET A 1 13.65 -4.53 14.91
CA MET A 1 12.81 -3.65 14.05
C MET A 1 11.87 -4.56 13.30
N ASN A 2 10.58 -4.46 13.55
CA ASN A 2 9.60 -5.30 12.86
C ASN A 2 9.20 -4.60 11.55
N ILE A 3 9.24 -5.35 10.45
CA ILE A 3 8.84 -4.84 9.14
C ILE A 3 7.64 -5.65 8.67
N PHE A 4 6.58 -4.95 8.31
CA PHE A 4 5.35 -5.52 7.80
C PHE A 4 5.16 -5.12 6.34
N TYR A 5 4.45 -5.95 5.58
CA TYR A 5 3.94 -5.60 4.25
C TYR A 5 2.45 -5.91 4.17
N THR A 6 1.70 -5.14 3.41
CA THR A 6 0.28 -5.44 3.16
C THR A 6 0.15 -6.38 1.97
N LYS A 7 -0.84 -7.26 2.01
CA LYS A 7 -1.28 -8.06 0.87
C LYS A 7 -2.80 -8.12 0.83
N THR A 8 -3.38 -7.80 -0.32
CA THR A 8 -4.83 -7.89 -0.52
C THR A 8 -5.21 -9.21 -1.18
N TYR A 9 -6.06 -9.96 -0.52
CA TYR A 9 -6.60 -11.22 -1.02
C TYR A 9 -7.91 -11.01 -1.79
N ASN A 10 -8.34 -12.03 -2.51
CA ASN A 10 -9.52 -12.02 -3.40
C ASN A 10 -9.42 -11.01 -4.53
N MET A 11 -8.20 -10.76 -5.00
CA MET A 11 -7.93 -9.99 -6.21
C MET A 11 -7.69 -10.92 -7.41
N GLY A 12 -7.88 -10.38 -8.61
CA GLY A 12 -7.54 -11.03 -9.86
C GLY A 12 -6.64 -10.16 -10.73
N GLY A 13 -6.16 -10.74 -11.84
CA GLY A 13 -5.39 -10.03 -12.84
C GLY A 13 -3.95 -9.67 -12.42
N THR A 14 -3.40 -8.67 -13.09
CA THR A 14 -1.99 -8.26 -12.91
C THR A 14 -1.66 -7.75 -11.52
N ASN A 15 -2.62 -7.16 -10.81
CA ASN A 15 -2.39 -6.66 -9.45
C ASN A 15 -2.15 -7.79 -8.43
N ALA A 16 -2.86 -8.92 -8.59
CA ALA A 16 -2.59 -10.09 -7.77
C ALA A 16 -1.16 -10.60 -7.97
N VAL A 17 -0.68 -10.61 -9.21
CA VAL A 17 0.69 -11.03 -9.58
C VAL A 17 1.73 -10.08 -8.99
N LYS A 18 1.53 -8.76 -9.09
CA LYS A 18 2.46 -7.77 -8.49
C LYS A 18 2.60 -7.99 -6.99
N GLN A 19 1.47 -8.14 -6.29
CA GLN A 19 1.48 -8.37 -4.83
C GLN A 19 2.11 -9.71 -4.44
N GLU A 20 1.99 -10.75 -5.27
CA GLU A 20 2.67 -12.02 -5.05
C GLU A 20 4.20 -11.88 -5.16
N ILE A 21 4.69 -11.09 -6.12
CA ILE A 21 6.13 -10.81 -6.27
C ILE A 21 6.68 -10.13 -5.00
N VAL A 22 5.97 -9.12 -4.51
CA VAL A 22 6.34 -8.42 -3.27
C VAL A 22 6.29 -9.36 -2.08
N GLU A 23 5.24 -10.20 -1.95
CA GLU A 23 5.11 -11.20 -0.89
C GLU A 23 6.31 -12.16 -0.86
N VAL A 24 6.68 -12.76 -2.00
CA VAL A 24 7.79 -13.71 -2.07
C VAL A 24 9.08 -13.06 -1.61
N SER A 25 9.33 -11.82 -2.02
CA SER A 25 10.52 -11.05 -1.63
C SER A 25 10.51 -10.69 -0.14
N ALA A 26 9.37 -10.22 0.37
CA ALA A 26 9.18 -9.84 1.76
C ALA A 26 9.35 -11.04 2.72
N ARG A 27 8.77 -12.19 2.37
CA ARG A 27 8.92 -13.43 3.15
C ARG A 27 10.37 -13.92 3.20
N LYS A 28 11.11 -13.84 2.09
CA LYS A 28 12.55 -14.17 2.05
C LYS A 28 13.37 -13.26 2.98
N LEU A 29 12.93 -12.02 3.19
CA LEU A 29 13.56 -11.05 4.09
C LEU A 29 13.07 -11.16 5.54
N GLY A 30 12.13 -12.05 5.82
CA GLY A 30 11.58 -12.26 7.16
C GLY A 30 10.59 -11.17 7.60
N TYR A 31 9.90 -10.52 6.66
CA TYR A 31 8.86 -9.53 6.96
C TYR A 31 7.53 -10.21 7.27
N ASP A 32 6.75 -9.61 8.17
CA ASP A 32 5.43 -10.09 8.55
C ASP A 32 4.33 -9.51 7.64
N GLU A 33 3.26 -10.27 7.45
CA GLU A 33 2.16 -9.87 6.58
C GLU A 33 1.02 -9.20 7.36
N ILE A 34 0.48 -8.12 6.79
CA ILE A 34 -0.83 -7.56 7.12
C ILE A 34 -1.78 -7.97 6.00
N SER A 35 -2.65 -8.95 6.29
CA SER A 35 -3.59 -9.49 5.31
C SER A 35 -4.81 -8.59 5.18
N LEU A 36 -5.06 -8.10 3.96
CA LEU A 36 -6.24 -7.33 3.59
C LEU A 36 -7.14 -8.20 2.72
N PHE A 37 -8.46 -8.02 2.81
CA PHE A 37 -9.42 -8.76 2.00
C PHE A 37 -10.30 -7.80 1.23
N LYS A 38 -10.43 -8.04 -0.08
CA LYS A 38 -11.31 -7.25 -0.94
C LYS A 38 -12.77 -7.51 -0.57
N PHE A 39 -13.50 -6.45 -0.27
CA PHE A 39 -14.94 -6.45 0.00
C PHE A 39 -15.54 -5.09 -0.43
N ASP A 40 -16.85 -4.95 -0.30
CA ASP A 40 -17.52 -3.66 -0.49
C ASP A 40 -17.43 -2.83 0.79
N ASP A 41 -16.47 -1.92 0.85
CA ASP A 41 -16.21 -1.07 2.02
C ASP A 41 -17.34 -0.06 2.32
N GLN A 42 -18.27 0.13 1.38
CA GLN A 42 -19.46 0.96 1.60
C GLN A 42 -20.50 0.24 2.47
N SER A 43 -20.37 -1.07 2.66
CA SER A 43 -21.24 -1.84 3.55
C SER A 43 -20.98 -1.57 5.04
N ASP A 44 -19.78 -1.09 5.38
CA ASP A 44 -19.42 -0.73 6.75
C ASP A 44 -19.70 0.77 7.02
N SER A 45 -20.20 1.09 8.21
CA SER A 45 -20.16 2.46 8.73
C SER A 45 -18.71 2.91 9.01
N ASP A 46 -18.49 4.20 9.22
CA ASP A 46 -17.15 4.70 9.55
C ASP A 46 -16.61 4.11 10.85
N GLU A 47 -17.47 3.90 11.85
CA GLU A 47 -17.07 3.31 13.13
C GLU A 47 -16.71 1.83 12.97
N GLU A 48 -17.47 1.05 12.20
CA GLU A 48 -17.17 -0.34 11.92
C GLU A 48 -15.86 -0.49 11.13
N LEU A 49 -15.66 0.36 10.12
CA LEU A 49 -14.44 0.35 9.33
C LEU A 49 -13.21 0.72 10.19
N LYS A 50 -13.34 1.70 11.08
CA LYS A 50 -12.29 2.06 12.03
C LYS A 50 -11.91 0.91 12.96
N ILE A 51 -12.91 0.24 13.57
CA ILE A 51 -12.68 -0.93 14.43
C ILE A 51 -12.00 -2.06 13.63
N ARG A 52 -12.44 -2.30 12.41
CA ARG A 52 -11.82 -3.28 11.51
C ARG A 52 -10.35 -2.97 11.24
N MET A 53 -10.01 -1.70 10.94
CA MET A 53 -8.63 -1.31 10.69
C MET A 53 -7.75 -1.42 11.94
N GLU A 54 -8.27 -1.05 13.10
CA GLU A 54 -7.57 -1.22 14.38
C GLU A 54 -7.29 -2.71 14.68
N ALA A 55 -8.24 -3.59 14.38
CA ALA A 55 -8.05 -5.03 14.52
C ALA A 55 -7.00 -5.58 13.54
N ILE A 56 -7.05 -5.20 12.27
CA ILE A 56 -6.11 -5.63 11.22
C ILE A 56 -4.68 -5.16 11.56
N THR A 57 -4.52 -3.94 12.09
CA THR A 57 -3.21 -3.37 12.40
C THR A 57 -2.71 -3.70 13.80
N SER A 58 -3.48 -4.44 14.61
CA SER A 58 -3.13 -4.77 16.00
C SER A 58 -1.78 -5.48 16.20
N PRO A 59 -1.25 -6.29 15.25
CA PRO A 59 0.09 -6.88 15.39
C PRO A 59 1.23 -5.86 15.25
N VAL A 60 0.96 -4.68 14.68
CA VAL A 60 1.98 -3.65 14.46
C VAL A 60 2.36 -3.02 15.80
N THR A 61 3.65 -2.93 16.06
CA THR A 61 4.19 -2.37 17.32
C THR A 61 4.85 -1.02 17.08
N ALA A 62 5.11 -0.27 18.16
CA ALA A 62 5.84 0.99 18.09
C ALA A 62 7.21 0.80 17.40
N GLY A 63 7.60 1.77 16.57
CA GLY A 63 8.87 1.75 15.83
C GLY A 63 8.89 0.75 14.66
N SER A 64 7.78 0.12 14.31
CA SER A 64 7.69 -0.76 13.14
C SER A 64 7.78 0.03 11.83
N THR A 65 8.15 -0.66 10.77
CA THR A 65 8.03 -0.18 9.39
C THR A 65 6.93 -0.95 8.68
N VAL A 66 6.03 -0.27 8.00
CA VAL A 66 4.97 -0.89 7.19
C VAL A 66 5.14 -0.49 5.73
N ILE A 67 5.22 -1.49 4.85
CA ILE A 67 5.20 -1.33 3.40
C ILE A 67 3.75 -1.57 2.95
N PHE A 68 3.08 -0.49 2.60
CA PHE A 68 1.71 -0.54 2.10
C PHE A 68 1.73 -0.65 0.57
N GLN A 69 1.34 -1.80 0.03
CA GLN A 69 1.13 -1.98 -1.40
C GLN A 69 -0.12 -1.22 -1.82
N TYR A 70 0.08 -0.09 -2.50
CA TYR A 70 -0.94 0.89 -2.82
C TYR A 70 -1.25 0.90 -4.32
N PRO A 71 -2.52 0.99 -4.72
CA PRO A 71 -3.74 0.98 -3.90
C PRO A 71 -4.09 -0.42 -3.38
N SER A 72 -4.82 -0.49 -2.24
CA SER A 72 -5.26 -1.80 -1.70
C SER A 72 -6.25 -2.53 -2.60
N MET A 73 -6.83 -1.85 -3.57
CA MET A 73 -7.88 -2.31 -4.49
C MET A 73 -9.25 -2.53 -3.81
N VAL A 74 -9.37 -2.23 -2.52
CA VAL A 74 -10.64 -2.19 -1.80
C VAL A 74 -11.35 -0.87 -2.10
N GLY A 75 -10.71 0.27 -1.82
CA GLY A 75 -11.21 1.60 -2.11
C GLY A 75 -10.43 2.69 -1.39
N GLY A 76 -10.49 3.93 -1.87
CA GLY A 76 -9.76 5.06 -1.28
C GLY A 76 -10.20 5.38 0.15
N ARG A 77 -11.50 5.16 0.48
CA ARG A 77 -11.99 5.27 1.85
C ARG A 77 -11.33 4.23 2.76
N TYR A 78 -11.28 2.98 2.33
CA TYR A 78 -10.59 1.89 3.04
C TYR A 78 -9.12 2.22 3.29
N ASP A 79 -8.39 2.65 2.25
CA ASP A 79 -6.96 2.97 2.31
C ASP A 79 -6.68 4.11 3.30
N ARG A 80 -7.56 5.10 3.36
CA ARG A 80 -7.47 6.18 4.34
C ARG A 80 -7.63 5.67 5.78
N PHE A 81 -8.66 4.87 6.06
CA PHE A 81 -8.89 4.32 7.40
C PHE A 81 -7.76 3.39 7.84
N LEU A 82 -7.21 2.57 6.92
CA LEU A 82 -6.04 1.75 7.18
C LEU A 82 -4.82 2.61 7.54
N THR A 83 -4.57 3.65 6.75
CA THR A 83 -3.47 4.59 7.01
C THR A 83 -3.64 5.32 8.34
N ASP A 84 -4.86 5.75 8.67
CA ASP A 84 -5.18 6.38 9.95
C ASP A 84 -4.92 5.44 11.14
N ALA A 85 -5.27 4.16 11.01
CA ALA A 85 -5.01 3.16 12.04
C ALA A 85 -3.50 2.90 12.21
N LEU A 86 -2.77 2.76 11.10
CA LEU A 86 -1.31 2.60 11.13
C LEU A 86 -0.61 3.78 11.79
N LYS A 87 -0.98 5.01 11.46
CA LYS A 87 -0.35 6.23 12.02
C LYS A 87 -0.65 6.47 13.51
N LYS A 88 -1.52 5.68 14.14
CA LYS A 88 -1.69 5.69 15.61
C LYS A 88 -0.54 5.01 16.35
N HIS A 89 0.21 4.13 15.69
CA HIS A 89 1.36 3.46 16.30
C HIS A 89 2.55 4.43 16.41
N GLN A 90 3.10 4.53 17.61
CA GLN A 90 4.20 5.45 17.90
C GLN A 90 5.42 5.13 17.05
N ASP A 91 6.07 6.16 16.49
CA ASP A 91 7.31 6.06 15.71
C ASP A 91 7.24 5.10 14.50
N LEU A 92 6.02 4.82 14.01
CA LEU A 92 5.82 3.99 12.82
C LEU A 92 6.37 4.69 11.58
N LYS A 93 7.08 3.94 10.75
CA LYS A 93 7.50 4.33 9.40
C LYS A 93 6.54 3.74 8.38
N LEU A 94 5.91 4.60 7.57
CA LEU A 94 4.98 4.19 6.52
C LEU A 94 5.61 4.39 5.14
N ILE A 95 5.76 3.29 4.41
CA ILE A 95 6.26 3.26 3.04
C ILE A 95 5.10 2.91 2.12
N PHE A 96 4.79 3.76 1.15
CA PHE A 96 3.85 3.38 0.10
C PHE A 96 4.62 2.79 -1.09
N PHE A 97 4.32 1.54 -1.41
CA PHE A 97 4.72 0.92 -2.66
C PHE A 97 3.61 1.16 -3.68
N VAL A 98 3.79 2.18 -4.52
CA VAL A 98 2.75 2.64 -5.45
C VAL A 98 2.81 1.80 -6.73
N GLU A 99 1.87 0.89 -6.86
CA GLU A 99 1.76 -0.02 -8.01
C GLU A 99 1.04 0.63 -9.18
N ASP A 100 0.01 1.42 -8.90
CA ASP A 100 -0.82 2.11 -9.87
C ASP A 100 -1.44 3.38 -9.25
N PHE A 101 -2.00 4.26 -10.08
CA PHE A 101 -2.84 5.36 -9.62
C PHE A 101 -4.30 4.92 -9.57
N GLY A 102 -4.87 4.94 -8.37
CA GLY A 102 -6.24 4.50 -8.15
C GLY A 102 -7.25 5.33 -8.95
N PHE A 103 -7.09 6.66 -8.94
CA PHE A 103 -7.99 7.58 -9.63
C PHE A 103 -7.98 7.43 -11.17
N GLU A 104 -6.92 6.94 -11.77
CA GLU A 104 -6.87 6.67 -13.21
C GLU A 104 -7.53 5.35 -13.60
N ILE A 105 -7.27 4.31 -12.81
CA ILE A 105 -7.63 2.92 -13.16
C ILE A 105 -8.95 2.50 -12.52
N TYR A 106 -9.26 3.02 -11.33
CA TYR A 106 -10.39 2.57 -10.49
C TYR A 106 -11.26 3.75 -10.03
N LYS A 107 -11.67 4.61 -10.94
CA LYS A 107 -12.40 5.87 -10.68
C LYS A 107 -13.62 5.72 -9.77
N GLU A 108 -14.33 4.60 -9.82
CA GLU A 108 -15.49 4.35 -8.94
C GLU A 108 -15.09 4.20 -7.47
N LYS A 109 -13.88 3.70 -7.20
CA LYS A 109 -13.36 3.45 -5.86
C LYS A 109 -12.38 4.53 -5.38
N TYR A 110 -11.77 5.23 -6.31
CA TYR A 110 -10.80 6.30 -6.10
C TYR A 110 -11.25 7.52 -6.93
N PRO A 111 -12.21 8.30 -6.43
CA PRO A 111 -12.92 9.27 -7.27
C PRO A 111 -12.11 10.50 -7.66
N ASP A 112 -11.10 10.87 -6.89
CA ASP A 112 -10.32 12.06 -7.16
C ASP A 112 -8.84 11.92 -6.76
N ILE A 113 -8.01 12.68 -7.47
CA ILE A 113 -6.58 12.71 -7.28
C ILE A 113 -6.17 13.44 -5.99
N GLU A 114 -6.94 14.44 -5.54
CA GLU A 114 -6.62 15.23 -4.35
C GLU A 114 -6.61 14.33 -3.12
N ASN A 115 -7.61 13.46 -2.96
CA ASN A 115 -7.65 12.48 -1.87
C ASN A 115 -6.49 11.50 -1.94
N GLU A 116 -6.09 11.08 -3.13
CA GLU A 116 -4.95 10.17 -3.33
C GLU A 116 -3.63 10.85 -2.96
N ILE A 117 -3.42 12.10 -3.40
CA ILE A 117 -2.24 12.89 -3.04
C ILE A 117 -2.19 13.18 -1.53
N GLU A 118 -3.32 13.50 -0.91
CA GLU A 118 -3.38 13.66 0.55
C GLU A 118 -2.93 12.40 1.28
N LEU A 119 -3.37 11.24 0.80
CA LEU A 119 -2.98 9.96 1.36
C LEU A 119 -1.48 9.68 1.19
N LEU A 120 -0.96 9.85 -0.01
CA LEU A 120 0.47 9.65 -0.31
C LEU A 120 1.37 10.62 0.46
N ASN A 121 0.88 11.83 0.75
CA ASN A 121 1.60 12.82 1.57
C ASN A 121 1.78 12.41 3.04
N ARG A 122 1.19 11.31 3.48
CA ARG A 122 1.38 10.71 4.81
C ARG A 122 2.55 9.74 4.88
N ALA A 123 3.15 9.42 3.73
CA ALA A 123 4.28 8.50 3.65
C ALA A 123 5.57 9.11 4.22
N ASP A 124 6.39 8.24 4.80
CA ASP A 124 7.78 8.56 5.16
C ASP A 124 8.73 8.28 3.98
N LEU A 125 8.32 7.41 3.05
CA LEU A 125 9.02 7.06 1.81
C LEU A 125 8.03 6.53 0.78
N LEU A 126 8.30 6.81 -0.50
CA LEU A 126 7.56 6.25 -1.62
C LEU A 126 8.46 5.31 -2.44
N ILE A 127 7.90 4.18 -2.87
CA ILE A 127 8.48 3.34 -3.91
C ILE A 127 7.61 3.56 -5.15
N LEU A 128 8.19 4.16 -6.20
CA LEU A 128 7.52 4.51 -7.44
C LEU A 128 8.13 3.75 -8.61
N GLN A 129 7.36 3.54 -9.66
CA GLN A 129 7.84 2.80 -10.82
C GLN A 129 8.73 3.65 -11.74
N SER A 130 8.56 4.98 -11.77
CA SER A 130 9.34 5.85 -12.65
C SER A 130 9.49 7.28 -12.13
N VAL A 131 10.44 8.01 -12.72
CA VAL A 131 10.62 9.44 -12.50
C VAL A 131 9.38 10.22 -12.96
N GLN A 132 8.79 9.85 -14.09
CA GLN A 132 7.58 10.47 -14.63
C GLN A 132 6.41 10.36 -13.66
N MET A 133 6.27 9.23 -12.97
CA MET A 133 5.27 9.06 -11.92
C MET A 133 5.48 10.08 -10.79
N LYS A 134 6.72 10.30 -10.34
CA LYS A 134 7.02 11.33 -9.33
C LYS A 134 6.69 12.74 -9.81
N GLU A 135 7.06 13.07 -11.02
CA GLU A 135 6.80 14.40 -11.60
C GLU A 135 5.29 14.67 -11.69
N TYR A 136 4.54 13.70 -12.18
CA TYR A 136 3.08 13.77 -12.22
C TYR A 136 2.45 14.00 -10.84
N LEU A 137 2.87 13.23 -9.82
CA LEU A 137 2.38 13.42 -8.45
C LEU A 137 2.75 14.79 -7.89
N LYS A 138 3.95 15.32 -8.20
CA LYS A 138 4.37 16.67 -7.79
C LYS A 138 3.51 17.77 -8.41
N GLU A 139 3.15 17.65 -9.67
CA GLU A 139 2.25 18.59 -10.35
C GLU A 139 0.87 18.66 -9.67
N HIS A 140 0.47 17.58 -8.98
CA HIS A 140 -0.81 17.49 -8.25
C HIS A 140 -0.69 17.72 -6.73
N GLY A 141 0.49 18.15 -6.24
CA GLY A 141 0.64 18.57 -4.86
C GLY A 141 1.34 17.56 -3.92
N LEU A 142 2.03 16.56 -4.48
CA LEU A 142 2.89 15.70 -3.67
C LEU A 142 4.00 16.52 -3.03
N LYS A 143 4.13 16.41 -1.71
CA LYS A 143 5.21 17.03 -0.93
C LYS A 143 6.56 16.42 -1.28
N GLU A 144 7.64 17.06 -0.85
CA GLU A 144 8.97 16.47 -0.97
C GLU A 144 9.12 15.30 0.01
N ILE A 145 9.03 14.09 -0.52
CA ILE A 145 9.15 12.82 0.20
C ILE A 145 10.28 12.03 -0.45
N PRO A 146 11.14 11.32 0.32
CA PRO A 146 12.12 10.41 -0.25
C PRO A 146 11.49 9.37 -1.17
N VAL A 147 12.14 9.08 -2.31
CA VAL A 147 11.63 8.14 -3.32
C VAL A 147 12.69 7.11 -3.68
N ILE A 148 12.27 5.85 -3.76
CA ILE A 148 12.99 4.76 -4.41
C ILE A 148 12.26 4.42 -5.71
N TYR A 149 13.00 4.17 -6.79
CA TYR A 149 12.41 3.79 -8.08
C TYR A 149 12.51 2.28 -8.30
N GLN A 150 11.35 1.64 -8.48
CA GLN A 150 11.21 0.26 -8.91
C GLN A 150 10.97 0.24 -10.41
N VAL A 151 12.03 0.14 -11.20
CA VAL A 151 11.98 0.33 -12.66
C VAL A 151 11.37 -0.86 -13.40
N MET A 152 11.63 -2.08 -12.94
CA MET A 152 11.15 -3.31 -13.57
C MET A 152 10.65 -4.31 -12.54
N TRP A 153 9.60 -5.04 -12.90
CA TRP A 153 9.13 -6.19 -12.16
C TRP A 153 9.84 -7.45 -12.65
N ASP A 154 10.47 -8.19 -11.75
CA ASP A 154 11.08 -9.48 -12.05
C ASP A 154 10.51 -10.53 -11.11
N TYR A 155 10.24 -11.71 -11.66
CA TYR A 155 9.79 -12.83 -10.87
C TYR A 155 10.99 -13.44 -10.12
N PRO A 156 10.90 -13.63 -8.81
CA PRO A 156 11.96 -14.21 -8.00
C PRO A 156 11.99 -15.74 -8.14
N TYR A 157 11.95 -16.24 -9.38
CA TYR A 157 12.11 -17.66 -9.64
C TYR A 157 13.57 -18.09 -9.41
N GLU A 158 13.76 -19.19 -8.71
CA GLU A 158 15.02 -19.90 -8.76
C GLU A 158 15.25 -20.37 -10.18
N LYS A 159 16.43 -20.09 -10.73
CA LYS A 159 16.83 -20.71 -12.00
C LYS A 159 16.79 -22.22 -11.80
N VAL A 160 15.92 -22.89 -12.51
CA VAL A 160 16.00 -24.34 -12.65
C VAL A 160 17.19 -24.57 -13.57
N ASP A 161 18.32 -24.97 -13.02
CA ASP A 161 19.46 -25.46 -13.83
C ASP A 161 19.00 -26.72 -14.56
N ASN A 162 18.84 -26.60 -15.88
CA ASN A 162 18.58 -27.72 -16.78
C ASN A 162 19.89 -28.43 -17.08
#